data_a77e776ff9629246941449343c8fd29e
#
_entry.id   a77e776ff9629246941449343c8fd29e
#
_cell.length_a   1.000
_cell.length_b   1.000
_cell.length_c   1.000
_cell.angle_alpha   90.00
_cell.angle_beta   90.00
_cell.angle_gamma   90.00
#
_symmetry.space_group_name_H-M   'P 1'
#
loop_
_entity.id
_entity.type
_entity.pdbx_description
1 polymer ?
#
loop_
_entity_poly.entity_id
_entity_poly.type
_entity_poly.pdbx_seq_one_letter_code
_entity_poly.pdbx_strand_id
1 'polypeptide(L)'
;MNIVNKWTLSLRKRNKNFLFDGDDQLFKSAVKTAKVYAEYGVGKSSIWVLQNTTAKILAVDTSEHWINHVRTEANAADRFDVDWVDLGAIGWAGRPNSFERRSQFKDYI
;
A
#
# COMPACT_ATOMS: atom_id res chain seq x y z
N MET A 1 -12.41 29.61 -15.84
CA MET A 1 -12.02 28.30 -15.32
C MET A 1 -12.46 27.21 -16.27
N ASN A 2 -11.62 26.24 -16.50
CA ASN A 2 -11.99 25.09 -17.32
C ASN A 2 -12.92 24.16 -16.54
N ILE A 3 -14.15 24.04 -16.97
CA ILE A 3 -15.17 23.20 -16.32
C ILE A 3 -14.76 21.73 -16.31
N VAL A 4 -14.10 21.28 -17.37
CA VAL A 4 -13.64 19.89 -17.50
C VAL A 4 -12.61 19.54 -16.41
N ASN A 5 -11.65 20.42 -16.16
CA ASN A 5 -10.65 20.19 -15.12
C ASN A 5 -11.27 20.15 -13.73
N LYS A 6 -12.19 21.04 -13.45
CA LYS A 6 -12.89 21.04 -12.17
C LYS A 6 -13.68 19.75 -11.96
N TRP A 7 -14.37 19.32 -12.97
CA TRP A 7 -15.15 18.11 -12.94
C TRP A 7 -14.28 16.85 -12.73
N THR A 8 -13.15 16.76 -13.46
CA THR A 8 -12.19 15.66 -13.31
C THR A 8 -11.61 15.58 -11.91
N LEU A 9 -11.19 16.71 -11.35
CA LEU A 9 -10.68 16.76 -9.98
C LEU A 9 -11.75 16.36 -8.96
N SER A 10 -12.99 16.80 -9.17
CA SER A 10 -14.09 16.45 -8.31
C SER A 10 -14.36 14.94 -8.32
N LEU A 11 -14.32 14.30 -9.48
CA LEU A 11 -14.50 12.86 -9.59
C LEU A 11 -13.41 12.08 -8.88
N ARG A 12 -12.15 12.44 -9.06
CA ARG A 12 -11.03 11.79 -8.38
C ARG A 12 -11.18 11.84 -6.87
N LYS A 13 -11.52 13.01 -6.32
CA LYS A 13 -11.71 13.19 -4.89
C LYS A 13 -12.88 12.39 -4.33
N ARG A 14 -13.90 12.16 -5.12
CA ARG A 14 -15.13 11.49 -4.68
C ARG A 14 -15.06 9.98 -4.73
N ASN A 15 -14.23 9.43 -5.59
CA ASN A 15 -14.22 7.98 -5.76
C ASN A 15 -13.34 7.33 -4.70
N LYS A 16 -13.95 7.07 -3.54
CA LYS A 16 -13.31 6.43 -2.39
C LYS A 16 -13.05 4.94 -2.60
N ASN A 17 -13.64 4.35 -3.63
CA ASN A 17 -13.47 2.92 -3.92
C ASN A 17 -12.23 2.64 -4.76
N PHE A 18 -11.65 3.67 -5.38
CA PHE A 18 -10.41 3.50 -6.12
C PHE A 18 -9.24 3.40 -5.15
N LEU A 19 -8.33 2.49 -5.44
CA LEU A 19 -7.11 2.28 -4.66
C LEU A 19 -6.06 3.34 -4.97
N PHE A 20 -6.09 3.90 -6.16
CA PHE A 20 -5.15 4.90 -6.66
C PHE A 20 -5.91 6.07 -7.25
N ASP A 21 -5.16 7.14 -7.52
CA ASP A 21 -5.68 8.22 -8.36
C ASP A 21 -5.96 7.67 -9.75
N GLY A 22 -7.20 7.79 -10.20
CA GLY A 22 -7.64 7.27 -11.49
C GLY A 22 -8.27 5.90 -11.38
N ASP A 23 -8.18 5.13 -12.46
CA ASP A 23 -8.84 3.84 -12.59
C ASP A 23 -7.91 2.71 -12.12
N ASP A 24 -8.38 1.91 -11.19
CA ASP A 24 -7.65 0.77 -10.64
C ASP A 24 -8.07 -0.58 -11.23
N GLN A 25 -8.85 -0.60 -12.30
CA GLN A 25 -9.38 -1.83 -12.89
C GLN A 25 -8.28 -2.76 -13.40
N LEU A 26 -7.25 -2.22 -14.01
CA LEU A 26 -6.13 -3.03 -14.51
C LEU A 26 -5.43 -3.74 -13.35
N PHE A 27 -5.18 -3.02 -12.27
CA PHE A 27 -4.56 -3.60 -11.08
C PHE A 27 -5.44 -4.72 -10.52
N LYS A 28 -6.71 -4.46 -10.30
CA LYS A 28 -7.64 -5.44 -9.75
C LYS A 28 -7.75 -6.68 -10.62
N SER A 29 -7.77 -6.52 -11.93
CA SER A 29 -7.80 -7.64 -12.86
C SER A 29 -6.53 -8.46 -12.80
N ALA A 30 -5.38 -7.81 -12.73
CA ALA A 30 -4.09 -8.50 -12.71
C ALA A 30 -3.90 -9.32 -11.42
N VAL A 31 -4.26 -8.76 -10.25
CA VAL A 31 -4.05 -9.46 -8.99
C VAL A 31 -5.10 -10.50 -8.67
N LYS A 32 -6.24 -10.45 -9.34
CA LYS A 32 -7.37 -11.34 -9.05
C LYS A 32 -7.00 -12.84 -9.17
N THR A 33 -6.13 -13.17 -10.10
CA THR A 33 -5.68 -14.54 -10.34
C THR A 33 -4.24 -14.79 -9.91
N ALA A 34 -3.59 -13.79 -9.32
CA ALA A 34 -2.22 -13.93 -8.85
C ALA A 34 -2.14 -14.88 -7.65
N LYS A 35 -1.09 -15.67 -7.61
CA LYS A 35 -0.79 -16.52 -6.44
C LYS A 35 0.02 -15.77 -5.40
N VAL A 36 0.89 -14.87 -5.86
CA VAL A 36 1.74 -14.05 -5.02
C VAL A 36 1.67 -12.61 -5.51
N TYR A 37 1.54 -11.69 -4.58
CA TYR A 37 1.56 -10.27 -4.82
C TYR A 37 2.65 -9.67 -3.94
N ALA A 38 3.61 -8.99 -4.54
CA ALA A 38 4.70 -8.36 -3.79
C ALA A 38 4.61 -6.85 -3.91
N GLU A 39 4.91 -6.15 -2.81
CA GLU A 39 4.84 -4.68 -2.80
C GLU A 39 5.84 -4.07 -1.84
N TYR A 40 6.25 -2.83 -2.16
CA TYR A 40 6.94 -1.94 -1.24
C TYR A 40 5.92 -0.96 -0.66
N GLY A 41 5.85 -0.93 0.67
CA GLY A 41 4.82 -0.17 1.34
C GLY A 41 3.48 -0.90 1.35
N VAL A 42 2.80 -0.85 2.49
CA VAL A 42 1.50 -1.49 2.64
C VAL A 42 0.43 -0.45 2.92
N GLY A 43 -0.79 -0.76 2.54
CA GLY A 43 -1.90 0.17 2.74
C GLY A 43 -3.19 -0.35 2.14
N LYS A 44 -3.88 0.53 1.46
CA LYS A 44 -5.20 0.27 0.90
C LYS A 44 -5.19 -0.87 -0.12
N SER A 45 -4.16 -0.94 -0.97
CA SER A 45 -4.01 -2.01 -1.95
C SER A 45 -3.82 -3.37 -1.28
N SER A 46 -3.01 -3.42 -0.21
CA SER A 46 -2.78 -4.65 0.55
C SER A 46 -4.09 -5.17 1.14
N ILE A 47 -4.87 -4.29 1.76
CA ILE A 47 -6.17 -4.64 2.34
C ILE A 47 -7.09 -5.21 1.26
N TRP A 48 -7.17 -4.52 0.12
CA TRP A 48 -8.03 -4.97 -0.97
C TRP A 48 -7.63 -6.35 -1.49
N VAL A 49 -6.33 -6.59 -1.68
CA VAL A 49 -5.83 -7.89 -2.15
C VAL A 49 -6.16 -8.99 -1.15
N LEU A 50 -5.96 -8.75 0.14
CA LEU A 50 -6.26 -9.75 1.17
C LEU A 50 -7.75 -10.05 1.28
N GLN A 51 -8.61 -9.05 1.07
CA GLN A 51 -10.06 -9.22 1.19
C GLN A 51 -10.71 -9.79 -0.06
N ASN A 52 -10.10 -9.62 -1.23
CA ASN A 52 -10.76 -9.92 -2.51
C ASN A 52 -10.05 -10.98 -3.34
N THR A 53 -8.89 -11.45 -2.92
CA THR A 53 -8.14 -12.49 -3.64
C THR A 53 -7.65 -13.56 -2.67
N THR A 54 -7.07 -14.62 -3.22
CA THR A 54 -6.42 -15.67 -2.44
C THR A 54 -4.89 -15.56 -2.46
N ALA A 55 -4.37 -14.48 -3.02
CA ALA A 55 -2.94 -14.28 -3.15
C ALA A 55 -2.23 -14.17 -1.80
N LYS A 56 -1.01 -14.66 -1.74
CA LYS A 56 -0.09 -14.39 -0.64
C LYS A 56 0.57 -13.03 -0.91
N ILE A 57 0.65 -12.18 0.10
CA ILE A 57 1.35 -10.91 0.01
C ILE A 57 2.75 -11.06 0.61
N LEU A 58 3.75 -10.64 -0.16
CA LEU A 58 5.12 -10.44 0.29
C LEU A 58 5.38 -8.95 0.26
N ALA A 59 5.61 -8.35 1.41
CA ALA A 59 5.73 -6.91 1.49
C ALA A 59 6.83 -6.47 2.46
N VAL A 60 7.26 -5.24 2.31
CA VAL A 60 8.14 -4.56 3.24
C VAL A 60 7.62 -3.15 3.46
N ASP A 61 7.65 -2.67 4.70
CA ASP A 61 7.22 -1.32 5.02
C ASP A 61 8.09 -0.75 6.14
N THR A 62 8.20 0.56 6.16
CA THR A 62 8.90 1.30 7.22
C THR A 62 7.98 1.73 8.34
N SER A 63 6.67 1.59 8.18
CA SER A 63 5.66 2.01 9.13
C SER A 63 4.99 0.81 9.81
N GLU A 64 5.36 0.57 11.05
CA GLU A 64 4.72 -0.45 11.87
C GLU A 64 3.22 -0.17 12.04
N HIS A 65 2.85 1.11 12.12
CA HIS A 65 1.45 1.52 12.21
C HIS A 65 0.63 1.02 11.01
N TRP A 66 1.14 1.23 9.79
CA TRP A 66 0.44 0.78 8.59
C TRP A 66 0.38 -0.75 8.50
N ILE A 67 1.45 -1.43 8.88
CA ILE A 67 1.46 -2.89 8.92
C ILE A 67 0.36 -3.41 9.85
N ASN A 68 0.27 -2.86 11.04
CA ASN A 68 -0.75 -3.27 12.01
C ASN A 68 -2.16 -2.91 11.55
N HIS A 69 -2.32 -1.78 10.88
CA HIS A 69 -3.59 -1.38 10.30
C HIS A 69 -4.07 -2.39 9.25
N VAL A 70 -3.19 -2.81 8.35
CA VAL A 70 -3.53 -3.82 7.34
C VAL A 70 -3.91 -5.15 8.00
N ARG A 71 -3.14 -5.59 8.99
CA ARG A 71 -3.45 -6.83 9.70
C ARG A 71 -4.83 -6.80 10.34
N THR A 72 -5.17 -5.69 10.98
CA THR A 72 -6.45 -5.51 11.65
C THR A 72 -7.61 -5.47 10.66
N GLU A 73 -7.47 -4.67 9.61
CA GLU A 73 -8.56 -4.46 8.66
C GLU A 73 -8.83 -5.68 7.77
N ALA A 74 -7.78 -6.36 7.35
CA ALA A 74 -7.92 -7.46 6.40
C ALA A 74 -8.22 -8.80 7.06
N ASN A 75 -7.79 -8.99 8.30
CA ASN A 75 -7.98 -10.23 9.06
C ASN A 75 -7.55 -11.50 8.29
N ALA A 76 -6.43 -11.41 7.58
CA ALA A 76 -5.90 -12.52 6.76
C ALA A 76 -4.39 -12.66 7.00
N ALA A 77 -3.99 -12.71 8.27
CA ALA A 77 -2.59 -12.69 8.69
C ALA A 77 -1.76 -13.85 8.15
N ASP A 78 -2.36 -14.99 7.88
CA ASP A 78 -1.70 -16.17 7.33
C ASP A 78 -1.19 -15.97 5.89
N ARG A 79 -1.75 -14.99 5.17
CA ARG A 79 -1.35 -14.67 3.79
C ARG A 79 -0.59 -13.35 3.67
N PHE A 80 -0.31 -12.71 4.81
CA PHE A 80 0.35 -11.41 4.84
C PHE A 80 1.74 -11.54 5.46
N ASP A 81 2.73 -11.78 4.59
CA ASP A 81 4.13 -11.89 4.97
C ASP A 81 4.80 -10.54 4.74
N VAL A 82 5.00 -9.79 5.82
CA VAL A 82 5.51 -8.44 5.75
C VAL A 82 6.66 -8.26 6.73
N ASP A 83 7.72 -7.60 6.26
CA ASP A 83 8.85 -7.22 7.08
C ASP A 83 8.77 -5.73 7.41
N TRP A 84 8.90 -5.40 8.68
CA TRP A 84 9.06 -4.03 9.11
C TRP A 84 10.53 -3.67 9.10
N VAL A 85 10.88 -2.62 8.36
CA VAL A 85 12.24 -2.08 8.33
C VAL A 85 12.25 -0.78 9.13
N ASP A 86 12.89 -0.81 10.30
CA ASP A 86 12.97 0.35 11.18
C ASP A 86 14.04 1.32 10.68
N LEU A 87 13.61 2.40 10.03
CA LEU A 87 14.47 3.46 9.53
C LEU A 87 14.55 4.65 10.50
N GLY A 88 14.13 4.47 11.75
CA GLY A 88 14.01 5.55 12.72
C GLY A 88 12.72 6.33 12.51
N ALA A 89 12.70 7.60 12.92
CA ALA A 89 11.53 8.45 12.71
C ALA A 89 11.27 8.62 11.22
N ILE A 90 10.04 8.39 10.80
CA ILE A 90 9.61 8.48 9.41
C ILE A 90 8.58 9.59 9.23
N GLY A 91 8.52 10.12 8.01
CA GLY A 91 7.55 11.13 7.62
C GLY A 91 6.67 10.65 6.49
N TRP A 92 6.34 11.58 5.60
CA TRP A 92 5.44 11.30 4.48
C TRP A 92 5.93 10.12 3.64
N ALA A 93 5.01 9.25 3.30
CA ALA A 93 5.26 8.04 2.50
C ALA A 93 6.30 7.09 3.12
N GLY A 94 6.43 7.08 4.45
CA GLY A 94 7.35 6.19 5.14
C GLY A 94 8.83 6.56 4.96
N ARG A 95 9.13 7.76 4.48
CA ARG A 95 10.51 8.21 4.28
C ARG A 95 11.19 8.49 5.61
N PRO A 96 12.46 8.10 5.79
CA PRO A 96 13.17 8.42 7.02
C PRO A 96 13.41 9.94 7.13
N ASN A 97 13.23 10.47 8.34
CA ASN A 97 13.45 11.89 8.62
C ASN A 97 14.95 12.23 8.73
N SER A 98 15.81 11.24 8.93
CA SER A 98 17.24 11.43 9.06
C SER A 98 18.01 10.24 8.50
N PHE A 99 19.34 10.35 8.44
CA PHE A 99 20.21 9.27 7.99
C PHE A 99 20.81 8.46 9.17
N GLU A 100 20.29 8.61 10.36
CA GLU A 100 20.83 7.92 11.54
C GLU A 100 20.79 6.39 11.40
N ARG A 101 19.82 5.86 10.67
CA ARG A 101 19.66 4.43 10.42
C ARG A 101 19.94 4.04 8.97
N ARG A 102 20.82 4.77 8.31
CA ARG A 102 21.14 4.51 6.89
C ARG A 102 21.67 3.10 6.64
N SER A 103 22.27 2.46 7.65
CA SER A 103 22.74 1.08 7.51
C SER A 103 21.60 0.07 7.31
N GLN A 104 20.38 0.42 7.71
CA GLN A 104 19.19 -0.40 7.50
C GLN A 104 18.45 -0.11 6.19
N PHE A 105 18.85 0.92 5.44
CA PHE A 105 18.14 1.25 4.18
C PHE A 105 18.17 0.10 3.17
N LYS A 106 19.25 -0.66 3.15
CA LYS A 106 19.38 -1.84 2.29
C LYS A 106 18.34 -2.92 2.59
N ASP A 107 17.84 -2.99 3.82
CA ASP A 107 16.88 -4.01 4.24
C ASP A 107 15.48 -3.75 3.67
N TYR A 108 15.26 -2.52 3.19
CA TYR A 108 13.99 -2.17 2.54
C TYR A 108 13.96 -2.54 1.05
N ILE A 109 15.11 -2.69 0.43
CA ILE A 109 15.17 -2.89 -1.04
C ILE A 109 15.16 -4.38 -1.40
#